data_fb53e9c8cbcb4a0e78c3b54d4745e376
#
_entry.id   fb53e9c8cbcb4a0e78c3b54d4745e376
#
_cell.length_a   1.000
_cell.length_b   1.000
_cell.length_c   1.000
_cell.angle_alpha   90.00
_cell.angle_beta   90.00
_cell.angle_gamma   90.00
#
_symmetry.space_group_name_H-M   'P 1'
#
loop_
_entity.id
_entity.type
_entity.pdbx_description
1 polymer ?
#
loop_
_entity_poly.entity_id
_entity_poly.type
_entity_poly.pdbx_seq_one_letter_code
_entity_poly.pdbx_strand_id
1 'polypeptide(L)'
;MAFIEFKNLHTWFYTDAGIVKAVNGVDFEIRKGETVCVVGESGCGKSVTSLSLMHLVQSPPGKIVDGEILMDGRDLLKLSKSEMEHVNGKDVAMIFQEPMTSLNPVLKVGHQIMESILFHTDA
;
A
#
# COMPACT_ATOMS: atom_id res chain seq x y z
N MET A 1 -21.17 5.98 -1.68
CA MET A 1 -20.10 6.62 -0.92
C MET A 1 -18.81 5.79 -1.02
N ALA A 2 -17.71 6.42 -1.37
CA ALA A 2 -16.46 5.68 -1.53
C ALA A 2 -15.91 5.22 -0.18
N PHE A 3 -15.47 3.96 -0.12
CA PHE A 3 -14.76 3.44 1.05
C PHE A 3 -13.27 3.82 0.98
N ILE A 4 -12.66 3.64 -0.20
CA ILE A 4 -11.29 4.06 -0.47
C ILE A 4 -11.33 4.94 -1.71
N GLU A 5 -10.65 6.09 -1.65
CA GLU A 5 -10.61 7.03 -2.77
C GLU A 5 -9.18 7.51 -2.99
N PHE A 6 -8.71 7.33 -4.22
CA PHE A 6 -7.42 7.85 -4.66
C PHE A 6 -7.68 9.16 -5.40
N LYS A 7 -7.12 10.25 -4.92
CA LYS A 7 -7.28 11.58 -5.52
C LYS A 7 -5.94 12.13 -5.98
N ASN A 8 -5.78 12.23 -7.28
CA ASN A 8 -4.61 12.86 -7.89
C ASN A 8 -3.28 12.32 -7.34
N LEU A 9 -3.19 11.01 -7.16
CA LEU A 9 -2.01 10.38 -6.57
C LEU A 9 -0.80 10.49 -7.49
N HIS A 10 0.32 10.94 -6.92
CA HIS A 10 1.62 11.01 -7.60
C HIS A 10 2.66 10.29 -6.76
N THR A 11 3.21 9.20 -7.29
CA THR A 11 4.31 8.47 -6.67
C THR A 11 5.44 8.38 -7.68
N TRP A 12 6.55 9.01 -7.39
CA TRP A 12 7.70 9.11 -8.29
C TRP A 12 8.93 8.45 -7.67
N PHE A 13 9.82 7.97 -8.53
CA PHE A 13 11.10 7.40 -8.12
C PHE A 13 12.23 8.26 -8.64
N TYR A 14 13.07 8.74 -7.73
CA TYR A 14 14.23 9.57 -8.05
C TYR A 14 15.44 8.66 -8.18
N THR A 15 15.80 8.34 -9.42
CA THR A 15 16.93 7.45 -9.73
C THR A 15 18.10 8.23 -10.33
N ASP A 16 19.27 7.59 -10.39
CA ASP A 16 20.45 8.19 -11.01
C ASP A 16 20.24 8.46 -12.50
N ALA A 17 19.38 7.66 -13.15
CA ALA A 17 19.05 7.84 -14.56
C ALA A 17 17.96 8.88 -14.82
N GLY A 18 17.37 9.45 -13.76
CA GLY A 18 16.31 10.45 -13.86
C GLY A 18 15.12 10.13 -12.99
N ILE A 19 14.02 10.86 -13.18
CA ILE A 19 12.80 10.70 -12.41
C ILE A 19 11.84 9.76 -13.16
N VAL A 20 11.43 8.68 -12.48
CA VAL A 20 10.41 7.77 -13.00
C VAL A 20 9.07 8.11 -12.33
N LYS A 21 8.13 8.59 -13.12
CA LYS A 21 6.79 8.96 -12.63
C LYS A 21 5.87 7.75 -12.70
N ALA A 22 6.07 6.81 -11.79
CA ALA A 22 5.34 5.53 -11.79
C ALA A 22 3.83 5.70 -11.64
N VAL A 23 3.42 6.63 -10.77
CA VAL A 23 2.02 7.02 -10.63
C VAL A 23 1.97 8.53 -10.81
N ASN A 24 1.20 9.01 -11.76
CA ASN A 24 1.21 10.42 -12.18
C ASN A 24 -0.21 10.96 -12.36
N GLY A 25 -0.88 11.27 -11.26
CA GLY A 25 -2.20 11.85 -11.27
C GLY A 25 -3.33 10.84 -11.43
N VAL A 26 -3.34 9.81 -10.57
CA VAL A 26 -4.35 8.75 -10.63
C VAL A 26 -5.53 9.07 -9.73
N ASP A 27 -6.73 8.93 -10.29
CA ASP A 27 -7.99 9.11 -9.58
C ASP A 27 -8.88 7.89 -9.77
N PHE A 28 -9.31 7.26 -8.67
CA PHE A 28 -10.34 6.23 -8.71
C PHE A 28 -10.84 5.96 -7.29
N GLU A 29 -11.97 5.26 -7.19
CA GLU A 29 -12.56 4.94 -5.90
C GLU A 29 -12.99 3.48 -5.83
N ILE A 30 -13.06 2.95 -4.61
CA ILE A 30 -13.56 1.61 -4.32
C ILE A 30 -14.66 1.77 -3.28
N ARG A 31 -15.85 1.25 -3.58
CA ARG A 31 -16.98 1.29 -2.66
C ARG A 31 -16.99 0.06 -1.78
N LYS A 32 -17.63 0.16 -0.63
CA LYS A 32 -17.77 -0.98 0.29
C LYS A 32 -18.44 -2.16 -0.40
N GLY A 33 -17.88 -3.35 -0.23
CA GLY A 33 -18.40 -4.57 -0.83
C GLY A 33 -18.11 -4.73 -2.32
N GLU A 34 -17.33 -3.82 -2.90
CA GLU A 34 -17.00 -3.83 -4.33
C GLU A 34 -15.64 -4.45 -4.58
N THR A 35 -15.51 -5.19 -5.67
CA THR A 35 -14.23 -5.71 -6.14
C THR A 35 -13.81 -4.90 -7.37
N VAL A 36 -12.66 -4.26 -7.28
CA VAL A 36 -12.11 -3.45 -8.38
C VAL A 36 -10.87 -4.13 -8.94
N CYS A 37 -10.85 -4.31 -10.27
CA CYS A 37 -9.68 -4.86 -10.96
C CYS A 37 -8.87 -3.73 -11.57
N VAL A 38 -7.56 -3.71 -11.26
CA VAL A 38 -6.62 -2.78 -11.88
C VAL A 38 -5.79 -3.56 -12.88
N VAL A 39 -5.92 -3.20 -14.15
CA VAL A 39 -5.24 -3.92 -15.24
C VAL A 39 -4.20 -3.03 -15.89
N GLY A 40 -3.17 -3.65 -16.45
CA GLY A 40 -2.10 -2.93 -17.13
C GLY A 40 -0.91 -3.83 -17.33
N GLU A 41 0.00 -3.40 -18.17
CA GLU A 41 1.25 -4.12 -18.40
C GLU A 41 2.18 -3.96 -17.22
N SER A 42 3.15 -4.87 -17.10
CA SER A 42 4.19 -4.81 -16.08
C SER A 42 4.91 -3.45 -16.16
N GLY A 43 5.08 -2.82 -14.99
CA GLY A 43 5.77 -1.52 -14.93
C GLY A 43 4.89 -0.31 -15.17
N CYS A 44 3.56 -0.47 -15.30
CA CYS A 44 2.65 0.66 -15.53
C CYS A 44 2.12 1.32 -14.24
N GLY A 45 2.65 0.95 -13.09
CA GLY A 45 2.32 1.61 -11.81
C GLY A 45 1.20 0.99 -11.00
N LYS A 46 0.61 -0.13 -11.44
CA LYS A 46 -0.49 -0.76 -10.70
C LYS A 46 -0.08 -1.26 -9.31
N SER A 47 1.10 -1.88 -9.20
CA SER A 47 1.62 -2.32 -7.91
C SER A 47 2.05 -1.15 -7.03
N VAL A 48 2.65 -0.12 -7.64
CA VAL A 48 3.08 1.08 -6.93
C VAL A 48 1.89 1.80 -6.31
N THR A 49 0.75 1.84 -6.99
CA THR A 49 -0.48 2.43 -6.46
C THR A 49 -0.90 1.74 -5.16
N SER A 50 -0.90 0.41 -5.13
CA SER A 50 -1.23 -0.36 -3.93
C SER A 50 -0.20 -0.17 -2.82
N LEU A 51 1.08 -0.15 -3.17
CA LEU A 51 2.14 0.08 -2.20
C LEU A 51 2.06 1.48 -1.59
N SER A 52 1.64 2.48 -2.37
CA SER A 52 1.45 3.84 -1.88
C SER A 52 0.36 3.89 -0.80
N LEU A 53 -0.74 3.16 -1.00
CA LEU A 53 -1.82 3.10 -0.03
C LEU A 53 -1.34 2.57 1.31
N MET A 54 -0.47 1.57 1.31
CA MET A 54 0.03 0.92 2.52
C MET A 54 1.32 1.55 3.07
N HIS A 55 1.82 2.64 2.48
CA HIS A 55 3.09 3.27 2.82
C HIS A 55 4.29 2.31 2.68
N LEU A 56 4.21 1.38 1.73
CA LEU A 56 5.28 0.40 1.50
C LEU A 56 6.19 0.78 0.35
N VAL A 57 6.00 1.94 -0.26
CA VAL A 57 6.92 2.46 -1.26
C VAL A 57 8.26 2.74 -0.59
N GLN A 58 9.31 2.11 -1.09
CA GLN A 58 10.64 2.25 -0.52
C GLN A 58 11.19 3.66 -0.77
N SER A 59 11.50 4.38 0.29
CA SER A 59 12.00 5.76 0.22
C SER A 59 13.37 5.87 0.90
N PRO A 60 14.41 6.40 0.26
CA PRO A 60 14.53 6.57 -1.18
C PRO A 60 14.64 5.23 -1.91
N PRO A 61 14.44 5.10 -3.23
CA PRO A 61 14.29 6.19 -4.22
C PRO A 61 12.85 6.67 -4.43
N GLY A 62 11.85 5.96 -3.88
CA GLY A 62 10.45 6.32 -4.07
C GLY A 62 9.98 7.44 -3.15
N LYS A 63 9.00 8.21 -3.62
CA LYS A 63 8.38 9.26 -2.83
C LYS A 63 6.97 9.51 -3.33
N ILE A 64 6.02 9.64 -2.39
CA ILE A 64 4.68 10.11 -2.72
C ILE A 64 4.75 11.62 -2.78
N VAL A 65 4.65 12.17 -3.98
CA VAL A 65 4.90 13.58 -4.25
C VAL A 65 3.67 14.44 -4.02
N ASP A 66 2.49 13.91 -4.34
CA ASP A 66 1.24 14.66 -4.25
C ASP A 66 0.05 13.71 -4.24
N GLY A 67 -1.10 14.23 -3.87
CA GLY A 67 -2.35 13.49 -3.87
C GLY A 67 -2.84 13.10 -2.50
N GLU A 68 -3.97 12.40 -2.50
CA GLU A 68 -4.61 11.91 -1.29
C GLU A 68 -5.08 10.47 -1.49
N ILE A 69 -5.02 9.69 -0.41
CA ILE A 69 -5.65 8.37 -0.36
C ILE A 69 -6.56 8.36 0.87
N LEU A 70 -7.86 8.46 0.61
CA LEU A 70 -8.86 8.52 1.67
C LEU A 70 -9.44 7.14 1.94
N MET A 71 -9.41 6.70 3.18
CA MET A 71 -10.10 5.49 3.62
C MET A 71 -11.13 5.90 4.67
N ASP A 72 -12.41 5.75 4.30
CA ASP A 72 -13.53 6.13 5.14
C ASP A 72 -13.41 7.60 5.63
N GLY A 73 -12.97 8.48 4.73
CA GLY A 73 -12.79 9.90 4.98
C GLY A 73 -11.47 10.30 5.62
N ARG A 74 -10.62 9.35 5.97
CA ARG A 74 -9.33 9.62 6.61
C ARG A 74 -8.18 9.49 5.59
N ASP A 75 -7.37 10.54 5.45
CA ASP A 75 -6.24 10.54 4.53
C ASP A 75 -5.09 9.70 5.08
N LEU A 76 -4.87 8.53 4.47
CA LEU A 76 -3.82 7.61 4.89
C LEU A 76 -2.42 8.18 4.70
N LEU A 77 -2.23 9.09 3.75
CA LEU A 77 -0.91 9.69 3.50
C LEU A 77 -0.45 10.62 4.62
N LYS A 78 -1.36 11.06 5.47
CA LYS A 78 -1.06 11.93 6.59
C LYS A 78 -0.83 11.18 7.91
N LEU A 79 -0.99 9.86 7.90
CA LEU A 79 -0.78 9.05 9.09
C LEU A 79 0.71 8.87 9.37
N SER A 80 1.07 8.79 10.66
CA SER A 80 2.43 8.46 11.08
C SER A 80 2.73 6.99 10.76
N LYS A 81 4.01 6.63 10.81
CA LYS A 81 4.44 5.25 10.62
C LYS A 81 3.76 4.31 11.62
N SER A 82 3.67 4.73 12.88
CA SER A 82 3.02 3.96 13.93
C SER A 82 1.53 3.75 13.66
N GLU A 83 0.83 4.78 13.20
CA GLU A 83 -0.58 4.69 12.84
C GLU A 83 -0.79 3.75 11.66
N MET A 84 0.06 3.81 10.65
CA MET A 84 -0.01 2.91 9.50
C MET A 84 0.28 1.45 9.87
N GLU A 85 1.12 1.20 10.85
CA GLU A 85 1.36 -0.17 11.33
C GLU A 85 0.09 -0.82 11.87
N HIS A 86 -0.80 -0.04 12.46
CA HIS A 86 -2.08 -0.54 12.95
C HIS A 86 -3.12 -0.71 11.83
N VAL A 87 -3.02 0.05 10.76
CA VAL A 87 -3.88 -0.07 9.57
C VAL A 87 -3.48 -1.28 8.74
N ASN A 88 -2.17 -1.44 8.51
CA ASN A 88 -1.63 -2.54 7.70
C ASN A 88 -1.82 -3.89 8.41
N GLY A 89 -2.42 -4.83 7.72
CA GLY A 89 -2.69 -6.17 8.22
C GLY A 89 -4.02 -6.30 8.94
N LYS A 90 -4.63 -5.20 9.36
CA LYS A 90 -5.95 -5.19 9.99
C LYS A 90 -7.02 -4.65 9.05
N ASP A 91 -6.88 -3.39 8.63
CA ASP A 91 -7.84 -2.74 7.75
C ASP A 91 -7.49 -2.97 6.28
N VAL A 92 -6.21 -3.07 5.97
CA VAL A 92 -5.69 -3.29 4.62
C VAL A 92 -4.63 -4.38 4.67
N ALA A 93 -4.70 -5.32 3.73
CA ALA A 93 -3.69 -6.36 3.58
C ALA A 93 -3.33 -6.51 2.10
N MET A 94 -2.17 -7.08 1.83
CA MET A 94 -1.69 -7.27 0.47
C MET A 94 -1.11 -8.67 0.27
N ILE A 95 -1.44 -9.27 -0.88
CA ILE A 95 -0.79 -10.49 -1.34
C ILE A 95 0.19 -10.06 -2.43
N PHE A 96 1.47 -10.27 -2.16
CA PHE A 96 2.52 -9.85 -3.07
C PHE A 96 2.66 -10.81 -4.26
N GLN A 97 3.23 -10.32 -5.35
CA GLN A 97 3.44 -11.09 -6.57
C GLN A 97 4.34 -12.30 -6.32
N GLU A 98 5.30 -12.19 -5.41
CA GLU A 98 6.22 -13.28 -5.06
C GLU A 98 5.98 -13.73 -3.61
N PRO A 99 4.98 -14.62 -3.38
CA PRO A 99 4.63 -15.02 -2.02
C PRO A 99 5.71 -15.84 -1.33
N MET A 100 6.67 -16.41 -2.06
CA MET A 100 7.77 -17.18 -1.50
C MET A 100 8.65 -16.37 -0.55
N THR A 101 8.68 -15.05 -0.69
CA THR A 101 9.46 -14.15 0.16
C THR A 101 8.66 -13.57 1.33
N SER A 102 7.38 -13.92 1.45
CA SER A 102 6.52 -13.36 2.49
C SER A 102 6.80 -13.91 3.89
N LEU A 103 7.42 -15.09 3.98
CA LEU A 103 7.79 -15.72 5.24
C LEU A 103 9.31 -15.71 5.44
N ASN A 104 9.73 -15.42 6.67
CA ASN A 104 11.13 -15.49 7.04
C ASN A 104 11.54 -16.96 7.23
N PRO A 105 12.51 -17.49 6.46
CA PRO A 105 12.86 -18.93 6.51
C PRO A 105 13.52 -19.36 7.82
N VAL A 106 14.01 -18.44 8.63
CA VAL A 106 14.66 -18.76 9.91
C VAL A 106 13.71 -18.74 11.10
N LEU A 107 12.46 -18.31 10.90
CA LEU A 107 11.43 -18.28 11.95
C LEU A 107 10.35 -19.33 11.68
N LYS A 108 9.74 -19.82 12.76
CA LYS A 108 8.63 -20.78 12.64
C LYS A 108 7.41 -20.10 12.00
N VAL A 109 6.73 -20.81 11.10
CA VAL A 109 5.55 -20.30 10.41
C VAL A 109 4.46 -19.91 11.39
N GLY A 110 4.17 -20.73 12.39
CA GLY A 110 3.15 -20.43 13.40
C GLY A 110 3.42 -19.15 14.16
N HIS A 111 4.70 -18.89 14.48
CA HIS A 111 5.11 -17.66 15.15
C HIS A 111 4.81 -16.43 14.28
N GLN A 112 5.14 -16.52 13.00
CA GLN A 112 4.92 -15.41 12.06
C GLN A 112 3.42 -15.11 11.85
N ILE A 113 2.59 -16.14 11.81
CA ILE A 113 1.14 -15.96 11.70
C ILE A 113 0.59 -15.33 12.99
N MET A 114 1.05 -15.80 14.14
CA MET A 114 0.60 -15.28 15.43
C MET A 114 0.98 -13.83 15.68
N GLU A 115 2.10 -13.36 15.13
CA GLU A 115 2.53 -11.97 15.26
C GLU A 115 1.43 -10.99 14.81
N SER A 116 0.82 -11.25 13.65
CA SER A 116 -0.22 -10.38 13.14
C SER A 116 -1.46 -10.39 14.05
N ILE A 117 -1.83 -11.55 14.56
CA ILE A 117 -2.97 -11.69 15.47
C ILE A 117 -2.70 -10.95 16.78
N LEU A 118 -1.52 -11.14 17.37
CA LEU A 118 -1.15 -10.50 18.63
C LEU A 118 -1.02 -8.99 18.50
N PHE A 119 -0.52 -8.51 17.35
CA PHE A 119 -0.35 -7.08 17.11
C PHE A 119 -1.68 -6.35 16.93
N HIS A 120 -2.65 -6.98 16.25
CA HIS A 120 -3.93 -6.33 15.89
C HIS A 120 -5.11 -6.69 16.79
N THR A 121 -4.95 -7.57 17.75
CA THR A 121 -6.00 -8.00 18.66
C THR A 121 -5.52 -8.03 20.10
N ASP A 122 -6.43 -8.27 21.02
CA ASP A 122 -6.13 -8.42 22.46
C ASP A 122 -5.87 -9.89 22.86
N ALA A 123 -5.70 -10.75 21.89
CA ALA A 123 -5.49 -12.18 22.13
C ALA A 123 -4.15 -12.49 22.78
#